data_b48af30276eb41257d8788184fd98668
#
_entry.id   b48af30276eb41257d8788184fd98668
#
_cell.length_a   1.000
_cell.length_b   1.000
_cell.length_c   1.000
_cell.angle_alpha   90.00
_cell.angle_beta   90.00
_cell.angle_gamma   90.00
#
_symmetry.space_group_name_H-M   'P 1'
#
loop_
_entity.id
_entity.type
_entity.pdbx_description
1 polymer ?
#
loop_
_entity_poly.entity_id
_entity_poly.type
_entity_poly.pdbx_seq_one_letter_code
_entity_poly.pdbx_strand_id
1 'polypeptide(L)'
;MERSLVLLKPDCVQRRLMGKIISRFEDKAIEIVAMKLIQVTPDLAKQHYAEHVEKPFYPGLEEFITGAPVVAIVAQGLDVIRVIREMLWATNGLNAAPGTIRGDYSSSRQMNLVHASDGSEASAREIALYFSDSEICDFNSCMESWCRAGDE
;
A
#
# COMPACT_ATOMS: atom_id res chain seq x y z
N MET A 1 -3.29 -0.17 17.82
CA MET A 1 -2.58 -0.55 16.58
C MET A 1 -2.93 0.47 15.49
N GLU A 2 -1.95 0.92 14.74
CA GLU A 2 -2.13 1.84 13.61
C GLU A 2 -2.49 1.04 12.34
N ARG A 3 -3.22 1.66 11.41
CA ARG A 3 -3.57 1.06 10.11
C ARG A 3 -3.06 1.92 8.96
N SER A 4 -2.71 1.29 7.84
CA SER A 4 -2.33 1.94 6.60
C SER A 4 -3.06 1.32 5.42
N LEU A 5 -3.58 2.14 4.50
CA LEU A 5 -3.93 1.63 3.18
C LEU A 5 -2.66 1.35 2.39
N VAL A 6 -2.63 0.21 1.75
CA VAL A 6 -1.60 -0.15 0.75
C VAL A 6 -2.30 -0.56 -0.53
N LEU A 7 -1.86 -0.01 -1.67
CA LEU A 7 -2.28 -0.48 -2.98
C LEU A 7 -1.09 -1.09 -3.71
N LEU A 8 -1.18 -2.37 -4.06
CA LEU A 8 -0.28 -2.97 -5.03
C LEU A 8 -0.79 -2.56 -6.42
N LYS A 9 -0.04 -1.70 -7.09
CA LYS A 9 -0.46 -1.00 -8.30
C LYS A 9 -0.52 -1.92 -9.52
N PRO A 10 -1.08 -1.47 -10.65
CA PRO A 10 -1.20 -2.29 -11.86
C PRO A 10 0.11 -2.94 -12.30
N ASP A 11 1.23 -2.23 -12.24
CA ASP A 11 2.55 -2.76 -12.58
C ASP A 11 3.00 -3.88 -11.64
N CYS A 12 2.68 -3.82 -10.35
CA CYS A 12 2.93 -4.88 -9.40
C CYS A 12 2.15 -6.16 -9.76
N VAL A 13 0.85 -6.01 -10.07
CA VAL A 13 -0.04 -7.11 -10.45
C VAL A 13 0.42 -7.74 -11.76
N GLN A 14 0.62 -6.93 -12.81
CA GLN A 14 1.02 -7.40 -14.14
C GLN A 14 2.40 -8.08 -14.13
N ARG A 15 3.32 -7.61 -13.32
CA ARG A 15 4.65 -8.21 -13.15
C ARG A 15 4.68 -9.41 -12.20
N ARG A 16 3.53 -9.82 -11.65
CA ARG A 16 3.38 -10.97 -10.72
C ARG A 16 4.26 -10.83 -9.46
N LEU A 17 4.36 -9.61 -8.93
CA LEU A 17 5.17 -9.30 -7.74
C LEU A 17 4.34 -9.26 -6.44
N MET A 18 3.01 -9.45 -6.52
CA MET A 18 2.11 -9.37 -5.36
C MET A 18 2.59 -10.23 -4.18
N GLY A 19 2.81 -11.52 -4.41
CA GLY A 19 3.22 -12.45 -3.35
C GLY A 19 4.57 -12.08 -2.72
N LYS A 20 5.52 -11.59 -3.53
CA LYS A 20 6.84 -11.14 -3.01
C LYS A 20 6.73 -9.92 -2.10
N ILE A 21 5.83 -8.99 -2.42
CA ILE A 21 5.65 -7.78 -1.62
C ILE A 21 4.84 -8.09 -0.36
N ILE A 22 3.77 -8.89 -0.48
CA ILE A 22 2.97 -9.34 0.66
C ILE A 22 3.85 -10.10 1.66
N SER A 23 4.67 -11.04 1.19
CA SER A 23 5.61 -11.79 2.04
C SER A 23 6.53 -10.85 2.84
N ARG A 24 7.01 -9.77 2.25
CA ARG A 24 7.85 -8.80 2.97
C ARG A 24 7.13 -8.07 4.09
N PHE A 25 5.83 -7.84 3.95
CA PHE A 25 5.02 -7.28 5.05
C PHE A 25 4.84 -8.31 6.16
N GLU A 26 4.53 -9.56 5.81
CA GLU A 26 4.40 -10.66 6.78
C GLU A 26 5.72 -10.94 7.49
N ASP A 27 6.85 -10.99 6.76
CA ASP A 27 8.19 -11.16 7.32
C ASP A 27 8.56 -10.05 8.33
N LYS A 28 7.98 -8.86 8.17
CA LYS A 28 8.14 -7.71 9.08
C LYS A 28 7.12 -7.71 10.23
N ALA A 29 6.33 -8.77 10.38
CA ALA A 29 5.25 -8.88 11.37
C ALA A 29 4.17 -7.79 11.22
N ILE A 30 3.93 -7.32 9.99
CA ILE A 30 2.81 -6.45 9.65
C ILE A 30 1.61 -7.34 9.37
N GLU A 31 0.51 -7.10 10.08
CA GLU A 31 -0.72 -7.85 9.91
C GLU A 31 -1.53 -7.33 8.73
N ILE A 32 -2.10 -8.24 7.94
CA ILE A 32 -3.05 -7.90 6.87
C ILE A 32 -4.44 -8.19 7.39
N VAL A 33 -5.22 -7.14 7.65
CA VAL A 33 -6.57 -7.24 8.23
C VAL A 33 -7.69 -7.13 7.20
N ALA A 34 -7.37 -6.70 5.97
CA ALA A 34 -8.25 -6.77 4.80
C ALA A 34 -7.43 -6.81 3.52
N MET A 35 -7.92 -7.55 2.51
CA MET A 35 -7.27 -7.61 1.20
C MET A 35 -8.28 -7.97 0.10
N LYS A 36 -8.22 -7.26 -1.03
CA LYS A 36 -9.04 -7.59 -2.20
C LYS A 36 -8.39 -7.14 -3.51
N LEU A 37 -8.64 -7.89 -4.58
CA LEU A 37 -8.29 -7.51 -5.95
C LEU A 37 -9.47 -6.71 -6.54
N ILE A 38 -9.21 -5.51 -7.02
CA ILE A 38 -10.24 -4.63 -7.57
C ILE A 38 -9.77 -3.95 -8.85
N GLN A 39 -10.74 -3.56 -9.68
CA GLN A 39 -10.53 -2.62 -10.77
C GLN A 39 -10.86 -1.21 -10.26
N VAL A 40 -9.87 -0.33 -10.24
CA VAL A 40 -10.09 1.08 -9.89
C VAL A 40 -10.89 1.77 -10.98
N THR A 41 -11.97 2.44 -10.61
CA THR A 41 -12.77 3.25 -11.54
C THR A 41 -12.19 4.67 -11.62
N PRO A 42 -12.47 5.44 -12.70
CA PRO A 42 -12.08 6.85 -12.77
C PRO A 42 -12.58 7.68 -11.58
N ASP A 43 -13.80 7.42 -11.10
CA ASP A 43 -14.36 8.15 -9.94
C ASP A 43 -13.61 7.81 -8.64
N LEU A 44 -13.26 6.55 -8.42
CA LEU A 44 -12.44 6.15 -7.28
C LEU A 44 -11.02 6.74 -7.38
N ALA A 45 -10.43 6.77 -8.57
CA ALA A 45 -9.13 7.40 -8.80
C ALA A 45 -9.16 8.89 -8.46
N LYS A 46 -10.21 9.62 -8.86
CA LYS A 46 -10.40 11.04 -8.53
C LYS A 46 -10.52 11.29 -7.03
N GLN A 47 -11.23 10.42 -6.31
CA GLN A 47 -11.37 10.52 -4.86
C GLN A 47 -10.05 10.21 -4.15
N HIS A 48 -9.35 9.18 -4.59
CA HIS A 48 -8.06 8.78 -4.03
C HIS A 48 -6.98 9.86 -4.24
N TYR A 49 -6.90 10.41 -5.44
CA TYR A 49 -5.94 11.44 -5.85
C TYR A 49 -6.53 12.85 -5.87
N ALA A 50 -7.49 13.16 -4.98
CA ALA A 50 -8.22 14.45 -4.99
C ALA A 50 -7.29 15.67 -5.02
N GLU A 51 -6.15 15.62 -4.34
CA GLU A 51 -5.15 16.70 -4.31
C GLU A 51 -4.36 16.85 -5.63
N HIS A 52 -4.50 15.91 -6.56
CA HIS A 52 -3.74 15.83 -7.80
C HIS A 52 -4.58 16.05 -9.06
N VAL A 53 -5.92 16.05 -8.94
CA VAL A 53 -6.84 16.08 -10.10
C VAL A 53 -6.59 17.26 -11.04
N GLU A 54 -6.24 18.43 -10.49
CA GLU A 54 -5.97 19.65 -11.28
C GLU A 54 -4.51 19.73 -11.80
N LYS A 55 -3.67 18.75 -11.48
CA LYS A 55 -2.26 18.77 -11.88
C LYS A 55 -2.05 18.18 -13.28
N PRO A 56 -1.11 18.72 -14.08
CA PRO A 56 -0.88 18.28 -15.46
C PRO A 56 -0.57 16.80 -15.63
N PHE A 57 -0.02 16.14 -14.61
CA PHE A 57 0.30 14.71 -14.67
C PHE A 57 -0.88 13.78 -14.34
N TYR A 58 -1.99 14.32 -13.84
CA TYR A 58 -3.11 13.51 -13.36
C TYR A 58 -3.72 12.61 -14.45
N PRO A 59 -3.96 13.04 -15.70
CA PRO A 59 -4.51 12.16 -16.73
C PRO A 59 -3.70 10.87 -16.94
N GLY A 60 -2.38 10.97 -16.95
CA GLY A 60 -1.50 9.80 -17.05
C GLY A 60 -1.53 8.92 -15.80
N LEU A 61 -1.70 9.51 -14.62
CA LEU A 61 -1.86 8.78 -13.37
C LEU A 61 -3.20 8.01 -13.33
N GLU A 62 -4.29 8.66 -13.76
CA GLU A 62 -5.62 8.04 -13.86
C GLU A 62 -5.60 6.88 -14.87
N GLU A 63 -5.07 7.10 -16.08
CA GLU A 63 -4.92 6.05 -17.08
C GLU A 63 -4.14 4.85 -16.54
N PHE A 64 -3.04 5.11 -15.84
CA PHE A 64 -2.23 4.04 -15.26
C PHE A 64 -2.97 3.25 -14.18
N ILE A 65 -3.58 3.92 -13.20
CA ILE A 65 -4.21 3.25 -12.04
C ILE A 65 -5.50 2.50 -12.43
N THR A 66 -6.18 2.94 -13.49
CA THR A 66 -7.39 2.31 -14.02
C THR A 66 -7.11 1.29 -15.11
N GLY A 67 -5.89 1.21 -15.62
CA GLY A 67 -5.51 0.37 -16.76
C GLY A 67 -5.48 -1.13 -16.50
N ALA A 68 -5.35 -1.55 -15.23
CA ALA A 68 -5.39 -2.96 -14.82
C ALA A 68 -5.77 -3.06 -13.33
N PRO A 69 -6.11 -4.27 -12.83
CA PRO A 69 -6.45 -4.47 -11.43
C PRO A 69 -5.32 -4.06 -10.47
N VAL A 70 -5.72 -3.67 -9.27
CA VAL A 70 -4.84 -3.43 -8.12
C VAL A 70 -5.23 -4.35 -6.96
N VAL A 71 -4.30 -4.63 -6.06
CA VAL A 71 -4.65 -5.25 -4.77
C VAL A 71 -4.70 -4.15 -3.72
N ALA A 72 -5.88 -3.95 -3.13
CA ALA A 72 -6.06 -3.09 -1.97
C ALA A 72 -5.87 -3.89 -0.69
N ILE A 73 -5.11 -3.35 0.26
CA ILE A 73 -4.75 -4.00 1.53
C ILE A 73 -4.94 -2.99 2.66
N VAL A 74 -5.52 -3.44 3.77
CA VAL A 74 -5.40 -2.75 5.06
C VAL A 74 -4.34 -3.47 5.87
N ALA A 75 -3.23 -2.82 6.08
CA ALA A 75 -2.12 -3.30 6.90
C ALA A 75 -2.23 -2.71 8.31
N GLN A 76 -1.93 -3.50 9.35
CA GLN A 76 -2.02 -3.11 10.75
C GLN A 76 -0.73 -3.43 11.49
N GLY A 77 -0.31 -2.55 12.40
CA GLY A 77 0.89 -2.77 13.22
C GLY A 77 1.25 -1.55 14.07
N LEU A 78 2.34 -1.65 14.84
CA LEU A 78 2.94 -0.49 15.52
C LEU A 78 3.66 0.38 14.49
N ASP A 79 3.40 1.68 14.52
CA ASP A 79 4.04 2.65 13.59
C ASP A 79 3.95 2.21 12.12
N VAL A 80 2.92 1.47 11.75
CA VAL A 80 2.85 0.74 10.46
C VAL A 80 2.96 1.67 9.27
N ILE A 81 2.43 2.90 9.35
CA ILE A 81 2.54 3.89 8.28
C ILE A 81 4.01 4.22 8.02
N ARG A 82 4.77 4.57 9.06
CA ARG A 82 6.19 4.88 8.95
C ARG A 82 6.99 3.65 8.48
N VAL A 83 6.75 2.50 9.09
CA VAL A 83 7.48 1.25 8.76
C VAL A 83 7.29 0.86 7.30
N ILE A 84 6.04 0.85 6.79
CA ILE A 84 5.78 0.53 5.38
C ILE A 84 6.45 1.55 4.47
N ARG A 85 6.38 2.84 4.76
CA ARG A 85 7.03 3.87 3.95
C ARG A 85 8.55 3.69 3.89
N GLU A 86 9.19 3.31 4.99
CA GLU A 86 10.62 2.96 5.02
C GLU A 86 10.92 1.70 4.19
N MET A 87 10.06 0.67 4.25
CA MET A 87 10.19 -0.53 3.42
C MET A 87 10.05 -0.24 1.92
N LEU A 88 9.24 0.76 1.56
CA LEU A 88 9.09 1.19 0.16
C LEU A 88 10.24 2.07 -0.28
N TRP A 89 10.64 3.04 0.58
CA TRP A 89 11.59 4.12 0.39
C TRP A 89 11.54 4.74 -1.02
N ALA A 90 12.01 5.97 -1.17
CA ALA A 90 11.95 6.87 -2.33
C ALA A 90 10.81 6.62 -3.36
N THR A 91 10.09 7.66 -3.74
CA THR A 91 9.01 7.57 -4.74
C THR A 91 9.53 7.10 -6.11
N ASN A 92 10.73 7.56 -6.48
CA ASN A 92 11.40 7.12 -7.70
C ASN A 92 12.22 5.86 -7.43
N GLY A 93 11.86 4.74 -8.06
CA GLY A 93 12.56 3.47 -7.91
C GLY A 93 14.06 3.52 -8.25
N LEU A 94 14.47 4.40 -9.17
CA LEU A 94 15.89 4.59 -9.50
C LEU A 94 16.72 5.14 -8.32
N ASN A 95 16.08 5.87 -7.42
CA ASN A 95 16.72 6.50 -6.26
C ASN A 95 16.50 5.70 -4.97
N ALA A 96 15.72 4.62 -5.03
CA ALA A 96 15.42 3.80 -3.88
C ALA A 96 16.61 2.90 -3.53
N ALA A 97 16.92 2.80 -2.24
CA ALA A 97 18.04 1.99 -1.78
C ALA A 97 17.78 0.49 -2.03
N PRO A 98 18.79 -0.28 -2.44
CA PRO A 98 18.72 -1.74 -2.46
C PRO A 98 18.26 -2.28 -1.10
N GLY A 99 17.46 -3.36 -1.13
CA GLY A 99 16.83 -3.91 0.07
C GLY A 99 15.45 -3.33 0.37
N THR A 100 15.10 -2.17 -0.16
CA THR A 100 13.74 -1.65 -0.14
C THR A 100 12.91 -2.23 -1.29
N ILE A 101 11.58 -2.24 -1.17
CA ILE A 101 10.70 -2.81 -2.20
C ILE A 101 10.93 -2.13 -3.56
N ARG A 102 10.98 -0.82 -3.59
CA ARG A 102 11.21 -0.08 -4.85
C ARG A 102 12.65 -0.19 -5.32
N GLY A 103 13.63 -0.24 -4.41
CA GLY A 103 15.03 -0.43 -4.77
C GLY A 103 15.31 -1.78 -5.42
N ASP A 104 14.60 -2.81 -4.98
CA ASP A 104 14.78 -4.17 -5.51
C ASP A 104 13.99 -4.40 -6.81
N TYR A 105 12.81 -3.76 -6.98
CA TYR A 105 11.87 -4.14 -8.03
C TYR A 105 11.44 -3.01 -8.97
N SER A 106 11.74 -1.74 -8.70
CA SER A 106 11.32 -0.62 -9.53
C SER A 106 12.47 0.19 -10.09
N SER A 107 12.34 0.58 -11.36
CA SER A 107 13.24 1.52 -12.05
C SER A 107 12.49 2.76 -12.55
N SER A 108 11.31 3.06 -11.99
CA SER A 108 10.43 4.13 -12.47
C SER A 108 9.90 4.98 -11.31
N ARG A 109 9.58 6.23 -11.62
CA ARG A 109 8.90 7.12 -10.68
C ARG A 109 7.40 6.83 -10.58
N GLN A 110 6.74 6.53 -11.70
CA GLN A 110 5.29 6.27 -11.75
C GLN A 110 4.97 4.79 -11.54
N MET A 111 5.67 3.91 -12.26
CA MET A 111 5.55 2.46 -12.13
C MET A 111 6.42 1.98 -10.96
N ASN A 112 6.05 2.39 -9.76
CA ASN A 112 6.81 2.16 -8.53
C ASN A 112 6.13 1.17 -7.57
N LEU A 113 5.26 0.31 -8.10
CA LEU A 113 4.71 -0.91 -7.52
C LEU A 113 3.68 -0.72 -6.41
N VAL A 114 3.90 0.19 -5.49
CA VAL A 114 3.10 0.28 -4.25
C VAL A 114 2.80 1.74 -3.92
N HIS A 115 1.53 2.01 -3.58
CA HIS A 115 1.11 3.17 -2.82
C HIS A 115 0.93 2.77 -1.36
N ALA A 116 1.30 3.61 -0.43
CA ALA A 116 0.96 3.50 0.99
C ALA A 116 0.62 4.88 1.55
N SER A 117 -0.32 4.92 2.48
CA SER A 117 -0.73 6.15 3.17
C SER A 117 0.47 6.86 3.78
N ASP A 118 0.46 8.19 3.76
CA ASP A 118 1.57 9.03 4.22
C ASP A 118 1.35 9.64 5.62
N GLY A 119 0.20 9.38 6.23
CA GLY A 119 -0.16 9.83 7.56
C GLY A 119 -1.46 9.19 8.05
N SER A 120 -1.77 9.33 9.32
CA SER A 120 -2.94 8.70 9.97
C SER A 120 -4.27 9.24 9.41
N GLU A 121 -4.36 10.53 9.14
CA GLU A 121 -5.55 11.16 8.56
C GLU A 121 -5.78 10.68 7.11
N ALA A 122 -4.72 10.67 6.30
CA ALA A 122 -4.77 10.13 4.94
C ALA A 122 -5.15 8.65 4.95
N SER A 123 -4.58 7.86 5.87
CA SER A 123 -4.90 6.45 6.02
C SER A 123 -6.37 6.21 6.32
N ALA A 124 -6.94 6.91 7.30
CA ALA A 124 -8.36 6.77 7.64
C ALA A 124 -9.27 7.08 6.45
N ARG A 125 -9.01 8.19 5.76
CA ARG A 125 -9.74 8.60 4.56
C ARG A 125 -9.60 7.56 3.43
N GLU A 126 -8.40 7.15 3.15
CA GLU A 126 -8.10 6.20 2.07
C GLU A 126 -8.70 4.83 2.34
N ILE A 127 -8.60 4.29 3.56
CA ILE A 127 -9.22 3.01 3.93
C ILE A 127 -10.73 3.06 3.68
N ALA A 128 -11.41 4.14 4.09
CA ALA A 128 -12.84 4.29 3.89
C ALA A 128 -13.29 4.37 2.42
N LEU A 129 -12.39 4.75 1.48
CA LEU A 129 -12.67 4.71 0.05
C LEU A 129 -12.67 3.28 -0.51
N TYR A 130 -11.87 2.39 0.05
CA TYR A 130 -11.67 1.05 -0.49
C TYR A 130 -12.39 -0.03 0.30
N PHE A 131 -12.61 0.14 1.59
CA PHE A 131 -13.16 -0.89 2.46
C PHE A 131 -14.31 -0.36 3.32
N SER A 132 -15.35 -1.18 3.48
CA SER A 132 -16.33 -1.02 4.55
C SER A 132 -15.79 -1.63 5.85
N ASP A 133 -16.33 -1.20 6.99
CA ASP A 133 -15.92 -1.75 8.31
C ASP A 133 -16.11 -3.27 8.40
N SER A 134 -17.12 -3.80 7.72
CA SER A 134 -17.40 -5.24 7.69
C SER A 134 -16.40 -6.08 6.89
N GLU A 135 -15.58 -5.45 6.06
CA GLU A 135 -14.51 -6.10 5.28
C GLU A 135 -13.19 -6.17 6.06
N ILE A 136 -13.10 -5.49 7.20
CA ILE A 136 -11.89 -5.49 8.03
C ILE A 136 -12.02 -6.58 9.11
N CYS A 137 -11.10 -7.53 9.10
CA CYS A 137 -11.06 -8.65 10.02
C CYS A 137 -10.15 -8.33 11.21
N ASP A 138 -10.72 -8.10 12.38
CA ASP A 138 -9.93 -8.03 13.62
C ASP A 138 -9.67 -9.45 14.13
N PHE A 139 -8.40 -9.81 14.22
CA PHE A 139 -7.96 -11.08 14.78
C PHE A 139 -6.65 -10.88 15.56
N ASN A 140 -6.41 -11.73 16.55
CA ASN A 140 -5.15 -11.73 17.27
C ASN A 140 -4.20 -12.73 16.62
N SER A 141 -3.08 -12.24 16.11
CA SER A 141 -2.03 -13.10 15.59
C SER A 141 -1.38 -13.89 16.73
N CYS A 142 -1.26 -15.20 16.55
CA CYS A 142 -0.49 -16.04 17.49
C CYS A 142 1.01 -15.74 17.48
N MET A 143 1.48 -14.96 16.52
CA MET A 143 2.88 -14.55 16.38
C MET A 143 3.25 -13.32 17.20
N GLU A 144 2.27 -12.57 17.71
CA GLU A 144 2.51 -11.30 18.41
C GLU A 144 3.53 -11.44 19.55
N SER A 145 3.37 -12.48 20.38
CA SER A 145 4.27 -12.77 21.50
C SER A 145 5.70 -13.18 21.10
N TRP A 146 5.91 -13.50 19.83
CA TRP A 146 7.23 -13.85 19.26
C TRP A 146 7.85 -12.70 18.46
N CYS A 147 7.09 -11.68 18.18
CA CYS A 147 7.52 -10.54 17.36
C CYS A 147 7.74 -9.27 18.19
N ARG A 148 7.19 -9.22 19.41
CA ARG A 148 7.25 -8.04 20.29
C ARG A 148 7.45 -8.43 21.74
N ALA A 149 8.19 -7.60 22.47
CA ALA A 149 8.25 -7.70 23.93
C ALA A 149 6.96 -7.18 24.55
N GLY A 150 6.59 -7.70 25.73
CA GLY A 150 5.30 -7.36 26.38
C GLY A 150 5.20 -5.93 26.92
N ASP A 151 6.27 -5.14 26.81
CA ASP A 151 6.38 -3.74 27.24
C ASP A 151 6.50 -2.74 26.04
N GLU A 152 6.30 -3.20 24.81
CA GLU A 152 6.31 -2.40 23.57
C GLU A 152 4.92 -2.04 23.03
#